data_4f07f9d216f05df94f7f8bb5cfe4be3e
#
_entry.id   4f07f9d216f05df94f7f8bb5cfe4be3e
#
_cell.length_a   1.000
_cell.length_b   1.000
_cell.length_c   1.000
_cell.angle_alpha   90.00
_cell.angle_beta   90.00
_cell.angle_gamma   90.00
#
_symmetry.space_group_name_H-M   'P 1'
#
loop_
_entity.id
_entity.type
_entity.pdbx_description
1 polymer ?
#
loop_
_entity_poly.entity_id
_entity_poly.type
_entity_poly.pdbx_seq_one_letter_code
_entity_poly.pdbx_strand_id
1 'polypeptide(L)'
;MTKNRRRFYHNLFHLSPLPNLTVLTPRIPEAAVWGYEDKKQKRVCFSTSIKRCLIALSDCNGQYYVYVPVNQHKAYSPTPTEVVDVSETSEKWITRPVKVKCIGTIVPTTYTVQEVYFPIHDETLGIFTYDWKWVKKYN
;
A
#
# COMPACT_ATOMS: atom_id res chain seq x y z
N MET A 1 -5.02 1.30 17.55
CA MET A 1 -5.89 1.74 16.44
C MET A 1 -7.15 2.37 17.00
N THR A 2 -7.53 3.54 16.55
CA THR A 2 -8.70 4.25 17.05
C THR A 2 -9.76 4.40 15.96
N LYS A 3 -11.05 4.39 16.36
CA LYS A 3 -12.18 4.53 15.44
C LYS A 3 -12.18 5.87 14.70
N ASN A 4 -11.66 6.94 15.34
CA ASN A 4 -11.64 8.30 14.77
C ASN A 4 -10.77 8.42 13.52
N ARG A 5 -9.92 7.45 13.25
CA ARG A 5 -9.04 7.45 12.08
C ARG A 5 -9.58 6.62 10.93
N ARG A 6 -10.82 6.14 11.01
CA ARG A 6 -11.48 5.39 9.94
C ARG A 6 -12.33 6.30 9.09
N ARG A 7 -12.12 6.27 7.79
CA ARG A 7 -12.86 7.09 6.82
C ARG A 7 -13.07 6.35 5.51
N PHE A 8 -14.04 6.81 4.73
CA PHE A 8 -14.14 6.42 3.33
C PHE A 8 -13.13 7.21 2.51
N TYR A 9 -12.41 6.51 1.66
CA TYR A 9 -11.47 7.12 0.72
C TYR A 9 -11.98 6.94 -0.69
N HIS A 10 -11.78 7.97 -1.51
CA HIS A 10 -12.26 7.97 -2.89
C HIS A 10 -11.56 6.91 -3.73
N ASN A 11 -10.25 6.75 -3.54
CA ASN A 11 -9.42 5.78 -4.25
C ASN A 11 -8.61 4.96 -3.25
N LEU A 12 -8.69 3.64 -3.39
CA LEU A 12 -7.84 2.70 -2.67
C LEU A 12 -7.30 1.69 -3.67
N PHE A 13 -5.98 1.52 -3.68
CA PHE A 13 -5.30 0.61 -4.60
C PHE A 13 -4.44 -0.38 -3.84
N HIS A 14 -4.38 -1.60 -4.36
CA HIS A 14 -3.49 -2.65 -3.87
C HIS A 14 -2.78 -3.27 -5.07
N LEU A 15 -1.46 -3.35 -5.02
CA LEU A 15 -0.65 -3.98 -6.06
C LEU A 15 -0.19 -5.36 -5.62
N SER A 16 -0.27 -6.33 -6.54
CA SER A 16 0.21 -7.68 -6.28
C SER A 16 0.79 -8.28 -7.58
N PRO A 17 1.85 -9.09 -7.47
CA PRO A 17 2.33 -9.86 -8.61
C PRO A 17 1.40 -11.04 -8.95
N LEU A 18 0.40 -11.32 -8.13
CA LEU A 18 -0.49 -12.47 -8.30
C LEU A 18 -1.73 -12.09 -9.10
N PRO A 19 -2.07 -12.85 -10.17
CA PRO A 19 -3.31 -12.64 -10.92
C PRO A 19 -4.52 -13.25 -10.19
N ASN A 20 -5.72 -12.87 -10.64
CA ASN A 20 -6.98 -13.54 -10.29
C ASN A 20 -7.34 -13.52 -8.80
N LEU A 21 -6.86 -12.55 -8.05
CA LEU A 21 -7.28 -12.36 -6.67
C LEU A 21 -8.70 -11.79 -6.66
N THR A 22 -9.57 -12.36 -5.83
CA THR A 22 -10.96 -11.93 -5.69
C THR A 22 -11.28 -11.44 -4.29
N VAL A 23 -10.53 -11.90 -3.29
CA VAL A 23 -10.66 -11.48 -1.90
C VAL A 23 -9.27 -11.32 -1.31
N LEU A 24 -9.04 -10.21 -0.63
CA LEU A 24 -7.84 -10.01 0.17
C LEU A 24 -8.20 -10.20 1.64
N THR A 25 -7.40 -11.02 2.33
CA THR A 25 -7.64 -11.36 3.73
C THR A 25 -6.64 -10.63 4.63
N PRO A 26 -7.10 -10.06 5.75
CA PRO A 26 -6.20 -9.37 6.68
C PRO A 26 -5.09 -10.29 7.19
N ARG A 27 -3.87 -9.74 7.20
CA ARG A 27 -2.67 -10.44 7.69
C ARG A 27 -1.68 -9.41 8.23
N ILE A 28 -0.71 -9.88 8.98
CA ILE A 28 0.46 -9.06 9.29
C ILE A 28 1.37 -9.07 8.06
N PRO A 29 1.67 -7.93 7.43
CA PRO A 29 2.56 -7.90 6.28
C PRO A 29 3.92 -8.46 6.62
N GLU A 30 4.51 -9.21 5.71
CA GLU A 30 5.84 -9.80 5.89
C GLU A 30 6.89 -8.73 6.20
N ALA A 31 6.83 -7.60 5.52
CA ALA A 31 7.75 -6.48 5.73
C ALA A 31 7.68 -5.89 7.14
N ALA A 32 6.56 -6.03 7.84
CA ALA A 32 6.41 -5.53 9.21
C ALA A 32 7.34 -6.25 10.20
N VAL A 33 7.74 -7.49 9.89
CA VAL A 33 8.66 -8.27 10.75
C VAL A 33 10.04 -7.64 10.77
N TRP A 34 10.44 -7.00 9.68
CA TRP A 34 11.79 -6.45 9.49
C TRP A 34 11.86 -4.93 9.62
N GLY A 35 10.71 -4.25 9.70
CA GLY A 35 10.63 -2.81 9.68
C GLY A 35 10.02 -2.19 10.93
N TYR A 36 9.80 -0.88 10.86
CA TYR A 36 9.19 -0.09 11.92
C TYR A 36 7.68 0.05 11.67
N GLU A 37 7.03 -1.09 11.39
CA GLU A 37 5.59 -1.15 11.21
C GLU A 37 4.93 -1.89 12.35
N ASP A 38 3.65 -1.60 12.59
CA ASP A 38 2.85 -2.34 13.56
C ASP A 38 2.84 -3.84 13.25
N LYS A 39 3.10 -4.64 14.26
CA LYS A 39 3.21 -6.11 14.16
C LYS A 39 2.02 -6.83 14.76
N LYS A 40 1.01 -6.09 15.25
CA LYS A 40 -0.10 -6.68 16.01
C LYS A 40 -1.42 -6.68 15.24
N GLN A 41 -1.68 -5.63 14.47
CA GLN A 41 -2.96 -5.50 13.76
C GLN A 41 -2.89 -6.18 12.40
N LYS A 42 -3.65 -7.26 12.24
CA LYS A 42 -3.87 -7.87 10.92
C LYS A 42 -4.66 -6.91 10.04
N ARG A 43 -4.24 -6.76 8.80
CA ARG A 43 -4.81 -5.78 7.88
C ARG A 43 -4.60 -6.16 6.43
N VAL A 44 -5.45 -5.58 5.58
CA VAL A 44 -5.21 -5.49 4.15
C VAL A 44 -4.72 -4.07 3.90
N CYS A 45 -3.55 -3.93 3.27
CA CYS A 45 -2.94 -2.63 3.02
C CYS A 45 -3.33 -2.11 1.65
N PHE A 46 -3.77 -0.86 1.61
CA PHE A 46 -4.05 -0.10 0.40
C PHE A 46 -3.25 1.19 0.45
N SER A 47 -3.11 1.85 -0.69
CA SER A 47 -2.62 3.22 -0.77
C SER A 47 -3.56 4.04 -1.66
N THR A 48 -3.46 5.36 -1.59
CA THR A 48 -4.41 6.25 -2.26
C THR A 48 -4.08 6.49 -3.74
N SER A 49 -2.93 6.02 -4.21
CA SER A 49 -2.54 6.08 -5.62
C SER A 49 -1.63 4.91 -5.97
N ILE A 50 -1.54 4.61 -7.25
CA ILE A 50 -0.62 3.57 -7.75
C ILE A 50 0.83 3.94 -7.43
N LYS A 51 1.20 5.21 -7.62
CA LYS A 51 2.54 5.71 -7.28
C LYS A 51 2.90 5.42 -5.82
N ARG A 52 1.98 5.67 -4.90
CA ARG A 52 2.21 5.45 -3.47
C ARG A 52 2.23 3.97 -3.10
N CYS A 53 1.48 3.13 -3.79
CA CYS A 53 1.61 1.67 -3.66
C CYS A 53 3.03 1.22 -4.00
N LEU A 54 3.61 1.75 -5.07
CA LEU A 54 4.97 1.41 -5.49
C LEU A 54 6.00 1.87 -4.46
N ILE A 55 5.81 3.03 -3.84
CA ILE A 55 6.66 3.48 -2.72
C ILE A 55 6.57 2.48 -1.56
N ALA A 56 5.38 2.03 -1.23
CA ALA A 56 5.16 1.09 -0.13
C ALA A 56 5.83 -0.27 -0.37
N LEU A 57 5.90 -0.71 -1.62
CA LEU A 57 6.58 -1.96 -1.99
C LEU A 57 8.11 -1.83 -1.98
N SER A 58 8.62 -0.63 -2.11
CA SER A 58 10.02 -0.21 -2.13
C SER A 58 10.87 -0.83 -3.23
N ASP A 59 11.06 -2.14 -3.27
CA ASP A 59 11.84 -2.82 -4.30
C ASP A 59 10.91 -3.42 -5.34
N CYS A 60 10.55 -2.59 -6.33
CA CYS A 60 9.60 -2.97 -7.37
C CYS A 60 10.31 -3.57 -8.57
N ASN A 61 9.84 -4.74 -8.99
CA ASN A 61 10.41 -5.46 -10.13
C ASN A 61 9.29 -6.19 -10.87
N GLY A 62 9.28 -6.05 -12.21
CA GLY A 62 8.32 -6.75 -13.04
C GLY A 62 6.95 -6.10 -13.08
N GLN A 63 5.96 -6.91 -13.39
CA GLN A 63 4.59 -6.48 -13.63
C GLN A 63 3.72 -6.70 -12.39
N TYR A 64 2.82 -5.76 -12.13
CA TYR A 64 1.87 -5.84 -11.02
C TYR A 64 0.44 -5.74 -11.51
N TYR A 65 -0.44 -6.51 -10.86
CA TYR A 65 -1.88 -6.40 -11.02
C TYR A 65 -2.40 -5.35 -10.06
N VAL A 66 -3.29 -4.48 -10.56
CA VAL A 66 -3.86 -3.38 -9.78
C VAL A 66 -5.27 -3.78 -9.33
N TYR A 67 -5.45 -3.86 -8.02
CA TYR A 67 -6.73 -4.23 -7.42
C TYR A 67 -7.37 -3.04 -6.72
N VAL A 68 -8.68 -2.97 -6.82
CA VAL A 68 -9.50 -2.00 -6.09
C VAL A 68 -10.63 -2.73 -5.36
N PRO A 69 -11.11 -2.20 -4.21
CA PRO A 69 -12.26 -2.78 -3.54
C PRO A 69 -13.51 -2.75 -4.42
N VAL A 70 -14.29 -3.82 -4.41
CA VAL A 70 -15.58 -3.89 -5.10
C VAL A 70 -16.62 -3.03 -4.38
N ASN A 71 -16.59 -3.05 -3.05
CA ASN A 71 -17.52 -2.30 -2.21
C ASN A 71 -16.77 -1.18 -1.47
N GLN A 72 -17.52 -0.16 -1.04
CA GLN A 72 -16.94 0.87 -0.19
C GLN A 72 -16.65 0.31 1.21
N HIS A 73 -15.49 0.65 1.73
CA HIS A 73 -15.05 0.31 3.07
C HIS A 73 -14.45 1.52 3.74
N LYS A 74 -14.76 1.69 5.01
CA LYS A 74 -13.97 2.61 5.83
C LYS A 74 -12.60 1.99 6.07
N ALA A 75 -11.56 2.78 5.85
CA ALA A 75 -10.19 2.36 6.07
C ALA A 75 -9.56 3.20 7.17
N TYR A 76 -8.71 2.57 7.94
CA TYR A 76 -7.94 3.21 9.00
C TYR A 76 -6.69 3.86 8.39
N SER A 77 -6.43 5.12 8.81
CA SER A 77 -5.18 5.81 8.46
C SER A 77 -4.16 5.60 9.58
N PRO A 78 -3.14 4.77 9.37
CA PRO A 78 -2.14 4.56 10.41
C PRO A 78 -1.34 5.83 10.69
N THR A 79 -0.84 5.93 11.92
CA THR A 79 0.01 7.02 12.37
C THR A 79 1.47 6.75 12.01
N PRO A 80 2.34 7.77 12.01
CA PRO A 80 3.78 7.55 11.83
C PRO A 80 4.42 6.63 12.87
N THR A 81 3.79 6.46 14.03
CA THR A 81 4.23 5.49 15.04
C THR A 81 3.94 4.06 14.59
N GLU A 82 2.83 3.85 13.89
CA GLU A 82 2.41 2.54 13.39
C GLU A 82 3.09 2.16 12.07
N VAL A 83 3.32 3.15 11.21
CA VAL A 83 4.01 2.98 9.92
C VAL A 83 4.95 4.16 9.74
N VAL A 84 6.25 3.90 9.80
CA VAL A 84 7.27 4.96 9.82
C VAL A 84 7.17 5.90 8.61
N ASP A 85 6.92 5.37 7.44
CA ASP A 85 6.92 6.11 6.18
C ASP A 85 5.51 6.40 5.63
N VAL A 86 4.51 6.42 6.50
CA VAL A 86 3.10 6.62 6.09
C VAL A 86 2.89 7.94 5.34
N SER A 87 3.66 8.97 5.64
CA SER A 87 3.61 10.25 4.92
C SER A 87 3.93 10.09 3.44
N GLU A 88 4.75 9.11 3.09
CA GLU A 88 5.17 8.83 1.72
C GLU A 88 4.25 7.82 1.03
N THR A 89 3.83 6.79 1.74
CA THR A 89 3.04 5.71 1.18
C THR A 89 1.55 6.00 1.15
N SER A 90 1.06 6.88 2.01
CA SER A 90 -0.37 7.12 2.21
C SER A 90 -1.15 5.83 2.47
N GLU A 91 -0.52 4.90 3.24
CA GLU A 91 -1.08 3.59 3.52
C GLU A 91 -2.40 3.70 4.27
N LYS A 92 -3.34 2.81 3.94
CA LYS A 92 -4.65 2.68 4.57
C LYS A 92 -4.91 1.23 4.87
N TRP A 93 -5.53 0.95 6.01
CA TRP A 93 -5.79 -0.41 6.46
C TRP A 93 -7.27 -0.72 6.50
N ILE A 94 -7.64 -1.88 5.93
CA ILE A 94 -8.95 -2.49 6.14
C ILE A 94 -8.71 -3.76 6.93
N THR A 95 -9.42 -3.92 8.05
CA THR A 95 -9.15 -5.00 9.01
C THR A 95 -10.13 -6.18 8.89
N ARG A 96 -10.83 -6.27 7.77
CA ARG A 96 -11.74 -7.36 7.42
C ARG A 96 -11.47 -7.82 5.99
N PRO A 97 -11.93 -9.00 5.59
CA PRO A 97 -11.77 -9.43 4.20
C PRO A 97 -12.39 -8.44 3.22
N VAL A 98 -11.69 -8.18 2.12
CA VAL A 98 -12.10 -7.20 1.12
C VAL A 98 -12.23 -7.90 -0.23
N LYS A 99 -13.43 -7.86 -0.81
CA LYS A 99 -13.63 -8.27 -2.19
C LYS A 99 -13.00 -7.23 -3.10
N VAL A 100 -12.19 -7.70 -4.04
CA VAL A 100 -11.46 -6.83 -4.96
C VAL A 100 -11.71 -7.22 -6.41
N LYS A 101 -11.45 -6.30 -7.30
CA LYS A 101 -11.40 -6.55 -8.75
C LYS A 101 -10.10 -5.98 -9.29
N CYS A 102 -9.56 -6.65 -10.30
CA CYS A 102 -8.40 -6.18 -11.03
C CYS A 102 -8.84 -5.16 -12.09
N ILE A 103 -8.21 -3.98 -12.10
CA ILE A 103 -8.51 -2.94 -13.09
C ILE A 103 -7.45 -2.84 -14.17
N GLY A 104 -6.43 -3.68 -14.12
CA GLY A 104 -5.38 -3.71 -15.13
C GLY A 104 -4.05 -4.13 -14.55
N THR A 105 -3.01 -4.04 -15.39
CA THR A 105 -1.64 -4.34 -15.01
C THR A 105 -0.74 -3.16 -15.34
N ILE A 106 0.28 -2.97 -14.50
CA ILE A 106 1.27 -1.91 -14.67
C ILE A 106 2.68 -2.47 -14.61
N VAL A 107 3.62 -1.69 -15.10
CA VAL A 107 5.05 -1.97 -14.94
C VAL A 107 5.75 -0.68 -14.49
N PRO A 108 6.61 -0.74 -13.46
CA PRO A 108 7.51 0.37 -13.14
C PRO A 108 8.53 0.52 -14.28
N THR A 109 8.88 1.76 -14.61
CA THR A 109 9.81 2.05 -15.72
C THR A 109 11.16 2.55 -15.20
N THR A 110 11.16 3.63 -14.46
CA THR A 110 12.35 4.22 -13.86
C THR A 110 12.09 4.57 -12.41
N TYR A 111 13.14 4.78 -11.65
CA TYR A 111 12.99 5.21 -10.27
C TYR A 111 14.05 6.22 -9.86
N THR A 112 13.74 6.98 -8.82
CA THR A 112 14.67 7.81 -8.09
C THR A 112 14.64 7.40 -6.62
N VAL A 113 15.76 7.61 -5.93
CA VAL A 113 15.86 7.32 -4.49
C VAL A 113 16.17 8.62 -3.77
N GLN A 114 15.42 8.87 -2.69
CA GLN A 114 15.67 10.00 -1.80
C GLN A 114 15.77 9.48 -0.38
N GLU A 115 16.83 9.85 0.33
CA GLU A 115 16.93 9.55 1.75
C GLU A 115 16.09 10.54 2.55
N VAL A 116 15.18 10.02 3.37
CA VAL A 116 14.27 10.80 4.20
C VAL A 116 14.46 10.40 5.66
N TYR A 117 14.67 11.39 6.52
CA TYR A 117 14.77 11.16 7.95
C TYR A 117 13.40 11.22 8.61
N PHE A 118 13.09 10.21 9.41
CA PHE A 118 11.84 10.09 10.14
C PHE A 118 12.11 10.23 11.64
N PRO A 119 11.86 11.42 12.23
CA PRO A 119 12.25 11.71 13.62
C PRO A 119 11.63 10.80 14.67
N ILE A 120 10.36 10.37 14.46
CA ILE A 120 9.64 9.55 15.44
C ILE A 120 10.39 8.25 15.75
N HIS A 121 11.03 7.65 14.74
CA HIS A 121 11.79 6.41 14.89
C HIS A 121 13.31 6.64 14.86
N ASP A 122 13.75 7.90 14.72
CA ASP A 122 15.18 8.24 14.56
C ASP A 122 15.81 7.38 13.47
N GLU A 123 15.18 7.32 12.29
CA GLU A 123 15.56 6.45 11.20
C GLU A 123 15.60 7.21 9.89
N THR A 124 16.60 6.93 9.08
CA THR A 124 16.70 7.42 7.70
C THR A 124 16.42 6.28 6.74
N LEU A 125 15.43 6.45 5.87
CA LEU A 125 15.04 5.44 4.90
C LEU A 125 15.23 5.97 3.48
N GLY A 126 15.65 5.07 2.57
CA GLY A 126 15.60 5.34 1.14
C GLY A 126 14.18 5.20 0.64
N ILE A 127 13.63 6.30 0.13
CA ILE A 127 12.29 6.31 -0.46
C ILE A 127 12.43 6.17 -1.96
N PHE A 128 11.92 5.06 -2.50
CA PHE A 128 11.94 4.77 -3.94
C PHE A 128 10.68 5.32 -4.57
N THR A 129 10.83 6.28 -5.48
CA THR A 129 9.72 6.83 -6.25
C THR A 129 9.83 6.35 -7.68
N TYR A 130 8.77 5.70 -8.17
CA TYR A 130 8.75 5.07 -9.48
C TYR A 130 7.90 5.85 -10.47
N ASP A 131 8.40 5.96 -11.70
CA ASP A 131 7.55 6.15 -12.86
C ASP A 131 6.98 4.79 -13.25
N TRP A 132 5.78 4.78 -13.82
CA TRP A 132 5.10 3.55 -14.19
C TRP A 132 4.21 3.80 -15.41
N LYS A 133 3.82 2.71 -16.06
CA LYS A 133 2.86 2.76 -17.17
C LYS A 133 1.89 1.59 -17.12
N TRP A 134 0.72 1.78 -17.68
CA TRP A 134 -0.21 0.69 -17.91
C TRP A 134 0.36 -0.26 -18.98
N VAL A 135 0.38 -1.55 -18.67
CA VAL A 135 0.61 -2.60 -19.66
C VAL A 135 -0.74 -2.94 -20.30
N LYS A 136 -1.76 -3.08 -19.47
CA LYS A 136 -3.14 -3.31 -19.90
C LYS A 136 -4.08 -2.68 -18.88
N LYS A 137 -5.08 -1.98 -19.37
CA LYS A 137 -6.10 -1.38 -18.52
C LYS A 137 -7.45 -1.97 -18.91
N TYR A 138 -8.16 -2.52 -17.93
CA TYR A 138 -9.46 -3.13 -18.15
C TYR A 138 -10.58 -2.08 -18.08
N ASN A 139 -11.60 -2.31 -18.87
CA ASN A 139 -12.78 -1.44 -18.84
C ASN A 139 -13.70 -1.79 -17.67
#